data_893a27d9a9fe5c5fa313226c400bf86a
#
_entry.id   893a27d9a9fe5c5fa313226c400bf86a
#
_cell.length_a   1.000
_cell.length_b   1.000
_cell.length_c   1.000
_cell.angle_alpha   90.00
_cell.angle_beta   90.00
_cell.angle_gamma   90.00
#
_symmetry.space_group_name_H-M   'P 1'
#
loop_
_entity.id
_entity.type
_entity.pdbx_description
1 polymer ?
#
loop_
_entity_poly.entity_id
_entity_poly.type
_entity_poly.pdbx_seq_one_letter_code
_entity_poly.pdbx_strand_id
1 'polypeptide(L)'
;MKVNQTTGEDISVAAQSGPIDPVGELLNHLQVNNPSANEHLFSHTKYLTRPVHSARIPRQVPLMKAAFEAHIHAAAADAKVPCPSGHFFHIGSTLEYLLRGISFEMVKTLGRWKSEAFLQYLRRHAQVLAIHLQDRPSLQDELM
;
A
#
# COMPACT_ATOMS: atom_id res chain seq x y z
N MET A 1 -11.84 -11.71 -0.94
CA MET A 1 -11.77 -11.65 -2.41
C MET A 1 -10.79 -12.74 -2.87
N LYS A 2 -11.25 -13.78 -3.57
CA LYS A 2 -10.34 -14.78 -4.15
C LYS A 2 -9.91 -14.23 -5.52
N VAL A 3 -8.66 -13.79 -5.61
CA VAL A 3 -8.01 -13.58 -6.90
C VAL A 3 -7.93 -14.94 -7.58
N ASN A 4 -8.30 -15.03 -8.85
CA ASN A 4 -8.13 -16.25 -9.62
C ASN A 4 -6.63 -16.59 -9.64
N GLN A 5 -6.27 -17.69 -8.99
CA GLN A 5 -4.86 -18.11 -8.87
C GLN A 5 -4.23 -18.55 -10.21
N THR A 6 -5.04 -18.65 -11.26
CA THR A 6 -4.60 -19.16 -12.58
C THR A 6 -4.34 -18.09 -13.61
N THR A 7 -4.89 -16.89 -13.45
CA THR A 7 -4.62 -15.74 -14.33
C THR A 7 -4.14 -14.59 -13.46
N GLY A 8 -2.86 -14.23 -13.60
CA GLY A 8 -2.33 -13.03 -13.00
C GLY A 8 -3.14 -11.80 -13.45
N GLU A 9 -3.15 -10.76 -12.65
CA GLU A 9 -3.72 -9.47 -13.03
C GLU A 9 -2.57 -8.47 -13.21
N ASP A 10 -2.61 -7.72 -14.30
CA ASP A 10 -1.66 -6.64 -14.55
C ASP A 10 -1.94 -5.47 -13.59
N ILE A 11 -0.88 -4.96 -12.99
CA ILE A 11 -0.92 -3.77 -12.17
C ILE A 11 -0.14 -2.68 -12.89
N SER A 12 -0.85 -1.64 -13.31
CA SER A 12 -0.21 -0.46 -13.91
C SER A 12 0.13 0.55 -12.83
N VAL A 13 1.39 0.95 -12.79
CA VAL A 13 1.91 1.96 -11.85
C VAL A 13 2.56 3.06 -12.67
N ALA A 14 2.15 4.30 -12.45
CA ALA A 14 2.72 5.48 -13.10
C ALA A 14 3.71 6.18 -12.16
N ALA A 15 4.77 6.74 -12.74
CA ALA A 15 5.67 7.64 -12.05
C ALA A 15 4.91 8.87 -11.54
N GLN A 16 5.25 9.33 -10.35
CA GLN A 16 4.62 10.48 -9.72
C GLN A 16 5.68 11.52 -9.35
N SER A 17 5.30 12.80 -9.47
CA SER A 17 6.12 13.89 -8.95
C SER A 17 5.84 14.08 -7.47
N GLY A 18 6.83 13.87 -6.62
CA GLY A 18 6.68 14.05 -5.18
C GLY A 18 7.59 13.14 -4.36
N PRO A 19 7.48 13.20 -3.03
CA PRO A 19 8.33 12.40 -2.14
C PRO A 19 8.00 10.89 -2.17
N ILE A 20 6.87 10.52 -2.76
CA ILE A 20 6.43 9.12 -2.87
C ILE A 20 6.18 8.83 -4.35
N ASP A 21 7.20 8.28 -5.01
CA ASP A 21 7.10 7.80 -6.40
C ASP A 21 7.18 6.27 -6.42
N PRO A 22 6.07 5.56 -6.69
CA PRO A 22 6.05 4.10 -6.66
C PRO A 22 6.95 3.45 -7.71
N VAL A 23 7.20 4.13 -8.84
CA VAL A 23 8.12 3.63 -9.88
C VAL A 23 9.56 3.79 -9.41
N GLY A 24 9.92 4.96 -8.86
CA GLY A 24 11.23 5.20 -8.28
C GLY A 24 11.55 4.23 -7.15
N GLU A 25 10.60 3.98 -6.25
CA GLU A 25 10.77 3.03 -5.15
C GLU A 25 10.91 1.58 -5.64
N LEU A 26 10.17 1.18 -6.65
CA LEU A 26 10.35 -0.14 -7.27
C LEU A 26 11.73 -0.29 -7.92
N LEU A 27 12.20 0.71 -8.64
CA LEU A 27 13.54 0.70 -9.25
C LEU A 27 14.64 0.64 -8.19
N ASN A 28 14.50 1.42 -7.11
CA ASN A 28 15.41 1.36 -5.97
C ASN A 28 15.42 -0.04 -5.33
N HIS A 29 14.24 -0.64 -5.12
CA HIS A 29 14.13 -2.01 -4.61
C HIS A 29 14.87 -3.01 -5.51
N LEU A 30 14.66 -2.94 -6.83
CA LEU A 30 15.34 -3.81 -7.79
C LEU A 30 16.86 -3.62 -7.78
N GLN A 31 17.32 -2.39 -7.68
CA GLN A 31 18.75 -2.08 -7.60
C GLN A 31 19.39 -2.61 -6.30
N VAL A 32 18.74 -2.44 -5.16
CA VAL A 32 19.27 -2.82 -3.85
C VAL A 32 19.21 -4.33 -3.63
N ASN A 33 18.09 -4.95 -3.96
CA ASN A 33 17.84 -6.36 -3.66
C ASN A 33 18.18 -7.30 -4.84
N ASN A 34 18.20 -6.79 -6.07
CA ASN A 34 18.57 -7.50 -7.29
C ASN A 34 18.00 -8.94 -7.37
N PRO A 35 16.66 -9.11 -7.26
CA PRO A 35 16.06 -10.43 -7.35
C PRO A 35 16.32 -11.04 -8.74
N SER A 36 16.66 -12.32 -8.79
CA SER A 36 16.82 -13.03 -10.05
C SER A 36 15.47 -13.27 -10.74
N ALA A 37 15.48 -13.59 -12.04
CA ALA A 37 14.26 -13.82 -12.82
C ALA A 37 13.35 -14.94 -12.27
N ASN A 38 13.91 -15.85 -11.48
CA ASN A 38 13.18 -16.97 -10.86
C ASN A 38 12.76 -16.70 -9.41
N GLU A 39 13.08 -15.53 -8.87
CA GLU A 39 12.70 -15.12 -7.53
C GLU A 39 11.46 -14.25 -7.54
N HIS A 40 10.84 -14.10 -6.38
CA HIS A 40 9.70 -13.18 -6.24
C HIS A 40 10.16 -11.73 -6.42
N LEU A 41 9.37 -10.91 -7.09
CA LEU A 41 9.67 -9.51 -7.36
C LEU A 41 10.10 -8.75 -6.09
N PHE A 42 9.43 -8.97 -4.98
CA PHE A 42 9.74 -8.36 -3.68
C PHE A 42 10.59 -9.27 -2.78
N SER A 43 11.51 -10.05 -3.36
CA SER A 43 12.54 -10.73 -2.58
C SER A 43 13.54 -9.72 -2.03
N HIS A 44 14.03 -9.98 -0.83
CA HIS A 44 15.02 -9.14 -0.17
C HIS A 44 16.13 -9.98 0.45
N THR A 45 17.30 -9.38 0.62
CA THR A 45 18.44 -10.03 1.24
C THR A 45 18.28 -10.12 2.75
N LYS A 46 18.25 -11.32 3.28
CA LYS A 46 18.30 -11.61 4.71
C LYS A 46 19.64 -12.23 5.06
N TYR A 47 20.29 -11.71 6.10
CA TYR A 47 21.54 -12.25 6.59
C TYR A 47 21.28 -13.30 7.67
N LEU A 48 21.71 -14.55 7.40
CA LEU A 48 21.64 -15.64 8.35
C LEU A 48 22.93 -15.68 9.17
N THR A 49 22.81 -15.69 10.49
CA THR A 49 23.95 -15.88 11.40
C THR A 49 24.09 -17.35 11.71
N ARG A 50 25.23 -17.97 11.39
CA ARG A 50 25.55 -19.33 11.82
C ARG A 50 26.13 -19.29 13.24
N PRO A 51 25.71 -20.22 14.14
CA PRO A 51 26.20 -20.24 15.52
C PRO A 51 27.69 -20.44 15.69
N VAL A 52 28.36 -21.06 14.72
CA VAL A 52 29.76 -21.51 14.82
C VAL A 52 30.77 -20.59 14.13
N HIS A 53 30.33 -19.73 13.21
CA HIS A 53 31.22 -18.79 12.53
C HIS A 53 30.47 -17.46 12.33
N SER A 54 31.11 -16.38 12.71
CA SER A 54 30.57 -14.99 12.65
C SER A 54 30.27 -14.47 11.23
N ALA A 55 30.41 -15.29 10.20
CA ALA A 55 30.11 -14.91 8.83
C ALA A 55 28.58 -14.84 8.59
N ARG A 56 28.09 -13.67 8.23
CA ARG A 56 26.73 -13.45 7.78
C ARG A 56 26.61 -13.93 6.33
N ILE A 57 25.74 -14.92 6.10
CA ILE A 57 25.51 -15.45 4.76
C ILE A 57 24.26 -14.73 4.20
N PRO A 58 24.41 -13.98 3.11
CA PRO A 58 23.26 -13.37 2.46
C PRO A 58 22.38 -14.46 1.81
N ARG A 59 21.08 -14.38 1.99
CA ARG A 59 20.11 -15.23 1.35
C ARG A 59 18.94 -14.39 0.86
N GLN A 60 18.55 -14.58 -0.38
CA GLN A 60 17.32 -14.00 -0.91
C GLN A 60 16.10 -14.74 -0.34
N VAL A 61 15.18 -13.98 0.21
CA VAL A 61 13.92 -14.49 0.75
C VAL A 61 12.75 -13.67 0.24
N PRO A 62 11.60 -14.28 -0.08
CA PRO A 62 10.43 -13.53 -0.51
C PRO A 62 9.90 -12.67 0.64
N LEU A 63 9.34 -11.52 0.32
CA LEU A 63 8.65 -10.68 1.29
C LEU A 63 7.34 -11.34 1.69
N MET A 64 7.34 -11.98 2.85
CA MET A 64 6.15 -12.60 3.43
C MET A 64 5.29 -11.54 4.13
N LYS A 65 3.97 -11.78 4.19
CA LYS A 65 3.02 -10.87 4.86
C LYS A 65 3.47 -10.48 6.27
N ALA A 66 3.90 -11.45 7.08
CA ALA A 66 4.35 -11.18 8.45
C ALA A 66 5.60 -10.26 8.49
N ALA A 67 6.53 -10.42 7.55
CA ALA A 67 7.70 -9.55 7.46
C ALA A 67 7.30 -8.12 7.04
N PHE A 68 6.40 -7.98 6.07
CA PHE A 68 5.85 -6.70 5.66
C PHE A 68 5.15 -5.99 6.83
N GLU A 69 4.24 -6.69 7.51
CA GLU A 69 3.53 -6.15 8.67
C GLU A 69 4.49 -5.72 9.78
N ALA A 70 5.51 -6.53 10.08
CA ALA A 70 6.52 -6.18 11.08
C ALA A 70 7.28 -4.88 10.73
N HIS A 71 7.61 -4.66 9.45
CA HIS A 71 8.26 -3.42 9.01
C HIS A 71 7.34 -2.20 9.16
N ILE A 72 6.06 -2.35 8.79
CA ILE A 72 5.07 -1.27 8.96
C ILE A 72 4.87 -0.94 10.44
N HIS A 73 4.80 -1.97 11.30
CA HIS A 73 4.69 -1.76 12.75
C HIS A 73 5.90 -1.01 13.31
N ALA A 74 7.11 -1.39 12.91
CA ALA A 74 8.33 -0.71 13.33
C ALA A 74 8.34 0.77 12.87
N ALA A 75 8.05 1.02 11.60
CA ALA A 75 7.98 2.38 11.05
C ALA A 75 6.92 3.24 11.74
N ALA A 76 5.74 2.68 12.04
CA ALA A 76 4.69 3.40 12.76
C ALA A 76 5.12 3.73 14.21
N ALA A 77 5.81 2.80 14.88
CA ALA A 77 6.33 3.01 16.23
C ALA A 77 7.40 4.12 16.24
N ASP A 78 8.33 4.11 15.29
CA ASP A 78 9.35 5.15 15.14
C ASP A 78 8.72 6.52 14.86
N ALA A 79 7.69 6.56 14.03
CA ALA A 79 6.94 7.78 13.72
C ALA A 79 5.97 8.20 14.84
N LYS A 80 5.79 7.39 15.90
CA LYS A 80 4.82 7.62 16.99
C LYS A 80 3.38 7.79 16.50
N VAL A 81 3.01 7.06 15.46
CA VAL A 81 1.63 7.03 14.93
C VAL A 81 0.97 5.68 15.19
N PRO A 82 -0.37 5.62 15.27
CA PRO A 82 -1.08 4.35 15.38
C PRO A 82 -0.73 3.43 14.21
N CYS A 83 -0.42 2.16 14.50
CA CYS A 83 -0.08 1.21 13.46
C CYS A 83 -1.32 0.84 12.64
N PRO A 84 -1.30 1.03 11.32
CA PRO A 84 -2.39 0.63 10.45
C PRO A 84 -2.38 -0.89 10.23
N SER A 85 -3.54 -1.53 10.25
CA SER A 85 -3.69 -2.89 9.74
C SER A 85 -3.57 -2.91 8.22
N GLY A 86 -3.26 -4.06 7.60
CA GLY A 86 -3.19 -4.17 6.13
C GLY A 86 -4.47 -3.71 5.40
N HIS A 87 -5.62 -3.85 6.04
CA HIS A 87 -6.91 -3.37 5.52
C HIS A 87 -7.03 -1.84 5.55
N PHE A 88 -6.32 -1.19 6.45
CA PHE A 88 -6.32 0.26 6.58
C PHE A 88 -5.76 0.97 5.32
N PHE A 89 -4.78 0.37 4.65
CA PHE A 89 -4.25 0.92 3.40
C PHE A 89 -5.32 0.97 2.30
N HIS A 90 -6.18 -0.05 2.24
CA HIS A 90 -7.29 -0.09 1.29
C HIS A 90 -8.32 1.02 1.56
N ILE A 91 -8.65 1.22 2.83
CA ILE A 91 -9.60 2.24 3.26
C ILE A 91 -9.01 3.64 3.05
N GLY A 92 -7.76 3.83 3.47
CA GLY A 92 -7.08 5.12 3.37
C GLY A 92 -6.88 5.57 1.93
N SER A 93 -6.46 4.68 1.03
CA SER A 93 -6.31 5.02 -0.38
C SER A 93 -7.65 5.31 -1.06
N THR A 94 -8.72 4.59 -0.70
CA THR A 94 -10.07 4.87 -1.20
C THR A 94 -10.50 6.29 -0.82
N LEU A 95 -10.33 6.65 0.44
CA LEU A 95 -10.65 7.99 0.94
C LEU A 95 -9.82 9.08 0.27
N GLU A 96 -8.51 8.87 0.15
CA GLU A 96 -7.60 9.82 -0.49
C GLU A 96 -7.97 10.08 -1.95
N TYR A 97 -8.31 9.04 -2.72
CA TYR A 97 -8.75 9.21 -4.10
C TYR A 97 -10.06 9.99 -4.22
N LEU A 98 -11.01 9.74 -3.34
CA LEU A 98 -12.27 10.49 -3.31
C LEU A 98 -12.06 11.96 -2.93
N LEU A 99 -11.19 12.24 -1.96
CA LEU A 99 -10.84 13.61 -1.57
C LEU A 99 -10.11 14.38 -2.70
N ARG A 100 -9.46 13.66 -3.61
CA ARG A 100 -8.86 14.23 -4.83
C ARG A 100 -9.85 14.39 -5.98
N GLY A 101 -11.14 14.13 -5.76
CA GLY A 101 -12.18 14.27 -6.76
C GLY A 101 -12.28 13.13 -7.77
N ILE A 102 -11.63 11.99 -7.50
CA ILE A 102 -11.79 10.80 -8.34
C ILE A 102 -13.17 10.20 -8.10
N SER A 103 -13.90 9.91 -9.18
CA SER A 103 -15.26 9.40 -9.10
C SER A 103 -15.35 8.04 -8.40
N PHE A 104 -16.47 7.75 -7.78
CA PHE A 104 -16.74 6.46 -7.12
C PHE A 104 -16.53 5.26 -8.05
N GLU A 105 -16.96 5.36 -9.31
CA GLU A 105 -16.80 4.30 -10.29
C GLU A 105 -15.32 4.02 -10.59
N MET A 106 -14.52 5.07 -10.71
CA MET A 106 -13.09 4.94 -10.93
C MET A 106 -12.40 4.33 -9.70
N VAL A 107 -12.75 4.80 -8.49
CA VAL A 107 -12.20 4.24 -7.24
C VAL A 107 -12.59 2.78 -7.07
N LYS A 108 -13.83 2.41 -7.40
CA LYS A 108 -14.32 1.03 -7.40
C LYS A 108 -13.51 0.15 -8.36
N THR A 109 -13.23 0.65 -9.54
CA THR A 109 -12.39 -0.03 -10.55
C THR A 109 -10.95 -0.18 -10.08
N LEU A 110 -10.32 0.90 -9.60
CA LEU A 110 -8.95 0.89 -9.08
C LEU A 110 -8.79 -0.05 -7.87
N GLY A 111 -9.77 -0.03 -6.97
CA GLY A 111 -9.82 -0.90 -5.79
C GLY A 111 -10.26 -2.34 -6.09
N ARG A 112 -10.65 -2.65 -7.33
CA ARG A 112 -11.17 -3.97 -7.77
C ARG A 112 -12.33 -4.46 -6.91
N TRP A 113 -13.19 -3.54 -6.51
CA TRP A 113 -14.36 -3.87 -5.70
C TRP A 113 -15.46 -4.50 -6.57
N LYS A 114 -15.75 -5.78 -6.32
CA LYS A 114 -16.84 -6.49 -7.03
C LYS A 114 -18.24 -6.16 -6.51
N SER A 115 -18.33 -5.49 -5.37
CA SER A 115 -19.59 -5.14 -4.73
C SER A 115 -19.54 -3.75 -4.13
N GLU A 116 -20.71 -3.23 -3.75
CA GLU A 116 -20.85 -1.95 -3.04
C GLU A 116 -20.33 -2.00 -1.57
N ALA A 117 -19.64 -3.08 -1.18
CA ALA A 117 -19.10 -3.23 0.18
C ALA A 117 -18.15 -2.10 0.59
N PHE A 118 -17.48 -1.45 -0.37
CA PHE A 118 -16.63 -0.29 -0.10
C PHE A 118 -17.41 0.91 0.45
N LEU A 119 -18.72 1.04 0.14
CA LEU A 119 -19.59 2.08 0.68
C LEU A 119 -19.76 1.98 2.20
N GLN A 120 -19.59 0.78 2.78
CA GLN A 120 -19.64 0.62 4.23
C GLN A 120 -18.47 1.33 4.92
N TYR A 121 -17.33 1.41 4.25
CA TYR A 121 -16.16 2.15 4.76
C TYR A 121 -16.40 3.65 4.68
N LEU A 122 -17.06 4.12 3.63
CA LEU A 122 -17.44 5.53 3.50
C LEU A 122 -18.43 5.97 4.58
N ARG A 123 -19.39 5.13 4.94
CA ARG A 123 -20.35 5.44 6.02
C ARG A 123 -19.67 5.66 7.37
N ARG A 124 -18.63 4.89 7.68
CA ARG A 124 -17.83 5.08 8.89
C ARG A 124 -16.90 6.29 8.80
N HIS A 125 -16.54 6.72 7.61
CA HIS A 125 -15.65 7.85 7.35
C HIS A 125 -16.39 9.15 7.07
N ALA A 126 -17.71 9.15 7.04
CA ALA A 126 -18.51 10.37 6.88
C ALA A 126 -18.14 11.45 7.92
N GLN A 127 -17.79 11.03 9.13
CA GLN A 127 -17.31 11.94 10.18
C GLN A 127 -15.96 12.56 9.85
N VAL A 128 -15.04 11.78 9.26
CA VAL A 128 -13.71 12.25 8.83
C VAL A 128 -13.84 13.16 7.60
N LEU A 129 -14.69 12.77 6.65
CA LEU A 129 -15.04 13.61 5.49
C LEU A 129 -15.68 14.94 5.91
N ALA A 130 -16.58 14.91 6.89
CA ALA A 130 -17.22 16.13 7.40
C ALA A 130 -16.20 17.14 7.97
N ILE A 131 -15.20 16.67 8.69
CA ILE A 131 -14.13 17.54 9.23
C ILE A 131 -13.32 18.16 8.09
N HIS A 132 -12.92 17.36 7.09
CA HIS A 132 -12.17 17.89 5.94
C HIS A 132 -12.97 18.81 5.03
N LEU A 133 -14.29 18.58 4.90
CA LEU A 133 -15.18 19.46 4.16
C LEU A 133 -15.41 20.78 4.90
N GLN A 134 -15.44 20.75 6.23
CA GLN A 134 -15.56 21.98 7.04
C GLN A 134 -14.30 22.85 6.96
N ASP A 135 -13.12 22.23 6.88
CA ASP A 135 -11.83 22.92 6.73
C ASP A 135 -11.61 23.48 5.30
N ARG A 136 -12.40 23.04 4.33
CA ARG A 136 -12.31 23.45 2.91
C ARG A 136 -13.70 23.77 2.35
N PRO A 137 -14.26 24.94 2.66
CA PRO A 137 -15.60 25.35 2.20
C PRO A 137 -15.78 25.32 0.67
N SER A 138 -14.71 25.55 -0.10
CA SER A 138 -14.72 25.50 -1.56
C SER A 138 -15.06 24.10 -2.13
N LEU A 139 -14.83 23.03 -1.39
CA LEU A 139 -15.22 21.68 -1.81
C LEU A 139 -16.71 21.41 -1.56
N GLN A 140 -17.34 22.13 -0.64
CA GLN A 140 -18.79 22.00 -0.40
C GLN A 140 -19.59 22.57 -1.58
N ASP A 141 -19.11 23.66 -2.19
CA ASP A 141 -19.76 24.29 -3.33
C ASP A 141 -19.65 23.47 -4.62
N GLU A 142 -18.60 22.63 -4.74
CA GLU A 142 -18.43 21.72 -5.87
C GLU A 142 -19.24 20.43 -5.75
N LEU A 143 -19.73 20.09 -4.56
CA LEU A 143 -20.48 18.85 -4.28
C LEU A 143 -22.00 19.04 -4.19
N MET A 144 -22.51 20.29 -4.22
CA MET A 144 -23.93 20.62 -4.26
C MET A 144 -24.38 21.06 -5.65
#